data_04c0f792e88d1083bb3ddf62c210f70b
#
_entry.id   04c0f792e88d1083bb3ddf62c210f70b
#
_cell.length_a   1.000
_cell.length_b   1.000
_cell.length_c   1.000
_cell.angle_alpha   90.00
_cell.angle_beta   90.00
_cell.angle_gamma   90.00
#
_symmetry.space_group_name_H-M   'P 1'
#
loop_
_entity.id
_entity.type
_entity.pdbx_description
1 polymer ?
#
loop_
_entity_poly.entity_id
_entity_poly.type
_entity_poly.pdbx_seq_one_letter_code
_entity_poly.pdbx_strand_id
1 'polypeptide(L)'
;MPSPRHDSLIQLFRGRPELAVELLRDLLGRDLPATSLIRPENTTFNTRPSDDIEADLVLVLGPPQAPAHAIVVEIQQDKSKDPRQLARYAVALWLQSRCDVTVLVVCPDTTTAAYYAKPIDFGLTGCRLQAHVLGPDDIPVITDAQQAAAQPELATLAVMMHGRRERKVVEAFTAALADLPGEHAPKYYEYAFSMAAPEVRILLEEIMTSTTWPVYSPFAREHYGRGVEEGKTVGRAEGKAEGKAEGRAEEAARMVLVVLEARGLAVPEEMRTRITACTDLAQLEAWASRAVTAPTVHDLFGETGEGNH
;
A
#
# COMPACT_ATOMS: atom_id res chain seq x y z
N MET A 1 10.53 9.00 -0.41
CA MET A 1 11.00 7.59 -0.45
C MET A 1 10.16 6.86 -1.48
N PRO A 2 10.73 5.94 -2.26
CA PRO A 2 9.95 5.09 -3.17
C PRO A 2 8.88 4.32 -2.39
N SER A 3 7.72 4.11 -2.99
CA SER A 3 6.66 3.35 -2.34
C SER A 3 6.89 1.84 -2.54
N PRO A 4 6.36 0.96 -1.69
CA PRO A 4 6.47 -0.50 -1.89
C PRO A 4 5.99 -0.96 -3.27
N ARG A 5 4.98 -0.28 -3.82
CA ARG A 5 4.47 -0.52 -5.18
C ARG A 5 5.51 -0.20 -6.24
N HIS A 6 6.17 0.95 -6.12
CA HIS A 6 7.25 1.36 -7.01
C HIS A 6 8.39 0.34 -7.00
N ASP A 7 8.85 -0.04 -5.80
CA ASP A 7 9.95 -0.99 -5.67
C ASP A 7 9.62 -2.37 -6.24
N SER A 8 8.37 -2.83 -6.05
CA SER A 8 7.91 -4.11 -6.59
C SER A 8 7.87 -4.11 -8.12
N LEU A 9 7.42 -3.00 -8.74
CA LEU A 9 7.45 -2.87 -10.20
C LEU A 9 8.88 -2.90 -10.75
N ILE A 10 9.81 -2.19 -10.11
CA ILE A 10 11.23 -2.26 -10.50
C ILE A 10 11.76 -3.69 -10.37
N GLN A 11 11.45 -4.39 -9.28
CA GLN A 11 11.89 -5.76 -9.08
C GLN A 11 11.30 -6.74 -10.10
N LEU A 12 10.05 -6.52 -10.52
CA LEU A 12 9.42 -7.31 -11.58
C LEU A 12 10.23 -7.23 -12.88
N PHE A 13 10.57 -6.02 -13.33
CA PHE A 13 11.37 -5.81 -14.54
C PHE A 13 12.83 -6.26 -14.38
N ARG A 14 13.43 -6.07 -13.22
CA ARG A 14 14.80 -6.55 -12.95
C ARG A 14 14.88 -8.07 -12.91
N GLY A 15 13.85 -8.73 -12.37
CA GLY A 15 13.79 -10.18 -12.28
C GLY A 15 13.60 -10.87 -13.64
N ARG A 16 12.98 -10.17 -14.59
CA ARG A 16 12.74 -10.63 -15.95
C ARG A 16 12.88 -9.46 -16.93
N PRO A 17 14.10 -9.10 -17.34
CA PRO A 17 14.35 -7.96 -18.24
C PRO A 17 13.63 -8.06 -19.59
N GLU A 18 13.41 -9.29 -20.07
CA GLU A 18 12.68 -9.57 -21.30
C GLU A 18 11.25 -9.05 -21.29
N LEU A 19 10.64 -8.93 -20.10
CA LEU A 19 9.29 -8.42 -19.93
C LEU A 19 9.12 -7.05 -20.58
N ALA A 20 10.07 -6.13 -20.38
CA ALA A 20 9.99 -4.79 -20.98
C ALA A 20 9.99 -4.85 -22.51
N VAL A 21 10.78 -5.74 -23.11
CA VAL A 21 10.85 -5.95 -24.56
C VAL A 21 9.55 -6.55 -25.08
N GLU A 22 8.99 -7.54 -24.39
CA GLU A 22 7.72 -8.18 -24.74
C GLU A 22 6.56 -7.17 -24.66
N LEU A 23 6.46 -6.41 -23.59
CA LEU A 23 5.42 -5.37 -23.45
C LEU A 23 5.51 -4.34 -24.57
N LEU A 24 6.72 -3.87 -24.90
CA LEU A 24 6.92 -2.92 -25.99
C LEU A 24 6.54 -3.52 -27.35
N ARG A 25 6.93 -4.77 -27.62
CA ARG A 25 6.68 -5.43 -28.90
C ARG A 25 5.22 -5.89 -29.00
N ASP A 26 4.75 -6.65 -28.01
CA ASP A 26 3.52 -7.42 -28.13
C ASP A 26 2.28 -6.58 -27.75
N LEU A 27 2.40 -5.66 -26.80
CA LEU A 27 1.29 -4.81 -26.38
C LEU A 27 1.33 -3.42 -27.02
N LEU A 28 2.52 -2.84 -27.17
CA LEU A 28 2.67 -1.47 -27.69
C LEU A 28 3.07 -1.42 -29.17
N GLY A 29 3.21 -2.60 -29.81
CA GLY A 29 3.47 -2.73 -31.27
C GLY A 29 4.77 -2.07 -31.72
N ARG A 30 5.80 -2.06 -30.87
CA ARG A 30 7.09 -1.42 -31.18
C ARG A 30 8.06 -2.42 -31.76
N ASP A 31 8.67 -2.04 -32.88
CA ASP A 31 9.74 -2.83 -33.46
C ASP A 31 11.05 -2.55 -32.69
N LEU A 32 11.61 -3.60 -32.11
CA LEU A 32 12.87 -3.58 -31.37
C LEU A 32 13.83 -4.57 -32.00
N PRO A 33 15.16 -4.29 -31.98
CA PRO A 33 16.16 -5.21 -32.50
C PRO A 33 16.01 -6.61 -31.90
N ALA A 34 16.07 -7.62 -32.75
CA ALA A 34 16.06 -9.02 -32.32
C ALA A 34 17.41 -9.35 -31.69
N THR A 35 17.45 -9.47 -30.37
CA THR A 35 18.63 -9.88 -29.62
C THR A 35 18.20 -10.79 -28.46
N SER A 36 19.01 -11.80 -28.17
CA SER A 36 18.83 -12.68 -27.02
C SER A 36 19.50 -12.17 -25.75
N LEU A 37 20.30 -11.11 -25.84
CA LEU A 37 21.03 -10.55 -24.71
C LEU A 37 20.35 -9.24 -24.25
N ILE A 38 19.62 -9.31 -23.15
CA ILE A 38 19.03 -8.18 -22.46
C ILE A 38 19.61 -8.16 -21.04
N ARG A 39 20.16 -7.02 -20.63
CA ARG A 39 20.77 -6.89 -19.30
C ARG A 39 20.40 -5.57 -18.64
N PRO A 40 20.20 -5.56 -17.33
CA PRO A 40 20.14 -4.33 -16.55
C PRO A 40 21.49 -3.59 -16.61
N GLU A 41 21.42 -2.27 -16.65
CA GLU A 41 22.59 -1.39 -16.60
C GLU A 41 22.51 -0.44 -15.40
N ASN A 42 23.56 0.35 -15.20
CA ASN A 42 23.56 1.36 -14.14
C ASN A 42 22.46 2.40 -14.41
N THR A 43 21.70 2.72 -13.37
CA THR A 43 20.59 3.68 -13.42
C THR A 43 21.03 5.11 -13.12
N THR A 44 22.26 5.32 -12.68
CA THR A 44 22.81 6.63 -12.33
C THR A 44 23.53 7.23 -13.55
N PHE A 45 23.09 8.39 -13.97
CA PHE A 45 23.68 9.15 -15.06
C PHE A 45 24.39 10.39 -14.52
N ASN A 46 25.70 10.42 -14.66
CA ASN A 46 26.48 11.58 -14.30
C ASN A 46 26.71 12.45 -15.54
N THR A 47 26.03 13.57 -15.63
CA THR A 47 26.19 14.55 -16.72
C THR A 47 27.12 15.71 -16.37
N ARG A 48 27.43 15.86 -15.09
CA ARG A 48 28.39 16.82 -14.52
C ARG A 48 29.03 16.23 -13.27
N PRO A 49 30.21 16.73 -12.83
CA PRO A 49 30.87 16.24 -11.64
C PRO A 49 30.04 16.29 -10.33
N SER A 50 28.92 17.02 -10.32
CA SER A 50 28.10 17.25 -9.14
C SER A 50 26.60 16.93 -9.28
N ASP A 51 26.14 16.53 -10.47
CA ASP A 51 24.71 16.29 -10.72
C ASP A 51 24.49 14.92 -11.37
N ASP A 52 24.30 13.90 -10.54
CA ASP A 52 23.85 12.60 -10.99
C ASP A 52 22.35 12.65 -11.29
N ILE A 53 21.93 12.09 -12.42
CA ILE A 53 20.55 11.82 -12.75
C ILE A 53 20.31 10.32 -12.69
N GLU A 54 19.28 9.88 -12.01
CA GLU A 54 18.99 8.47 -11.78
C GLU A 54 17.61 8.12 -12.33
N ALA A 55 17.57 7.13 -13.22
CA ALA A 55 16.34 6.51 -13.70
C ALA A 55 15.97 5.30 -12.85
N ASP A 56 14.69 4.92 -12.83
CA ASP A 56 14.22 3.77 -12.04
C ASP A 56 14.88 2.46 -12.50
N LEU A 57 15.00 2.26 -13.84
CA LEU A 57 15.69 1.11 -14.42
C LEU A 57 16.16 1.42 -15.83
N VAL A 58 17.34 0.90 -16.17
CA VAL A 58 17.88 0.91 -17.54
C VAL A 58 18.15 -0.51 -17.98
N LEU A 59 17.63 -0.87 -19.16
CA LEU A 59 17.89 -2.15 -19.82
C LEU A 59 18.63 -1.90 -21.12
N VAL A 60 19.62 -2.74 -21.43
CA VAL A 60 20.38 -2.65 -22.67
C VAL A 60 20.31 -3.98 -23.40
N LEU A 61 19.97 -3.91 -24.68
CA LEU A 61 19.89 -5.05 -25.59
C LEU A 61 21.21 -5.18 -26.35
N GLY A 62 21.72 -6.39 -26.37
CA GLY A 62 22.96 -6.69 -27.08
C GLY A 62 24.22 -6.75 -26.19
N PRO A 63 25.38 -7.10 -26.74
CA PRO A 63 26.60 -7.24 -25.96
C PRO A 63 27.14 -5.88 -25.47
N PRO A 64 27.91 -5.84 -24.38
CA PRO A 64 28.45 -4.59 -23.82
C PRO A 64 29.25 -3.73 -24.79
N GLN A 65 29.99 -4.36 -25.72
CA GLN A 65 30.85 -3.69 -26.67
C GLN A 65 30.11 -3.20 -27.92
N ALA A 66 28.87 -3.69 -28.15
CA ALA A 66 28.04 -3.33 -29.30
C ALA A 66 26.55 -3.36 -28.87
N PRO A 67 26.09 -2.42 -28.02
CA PRO A 67 24.68 -2.33 -27.64
C PRO A 67 23.84 -2.04 -28.87
N ALA A 68 22.75 -2.78 -29.04
CA ALA A 68 21.84 -2.64 -30.17
C ALA A 68 20.71 -1.64 -29.85
N HIS A 69 20.25 -1.60 -28.61
CA HIS A 69 19.18 -0.73 -28.15
C HIS A 69 19.22 -0.56 -26.63
N ALA A 70 18.70 0.54 -26.11
CA ALA A 70 18.55 0.75 -24.69
C ALA A 70 17.13 1.19 -24.33
N ILE A 71 16.65 0.78 -23.16
CA ILE A 71 15.31 1.10 -22.66
C ILE A 71 15.46 1.73 -21.30
N VAL A 72 14.93 2.94 -21.13
CA VAL A 72 14.69 3.55 -19.82
C VAL A 72 13.29 3.14 -19.37
N VAL A 73 13.18 2.49 -18.21
CA VAL A 73 11.89 2.14 -17.60
C VAL A 73 11.67 3.06 -16.42
N GLU A 74 10.55 3.75 -16.41
CA GLU A 74 10.14 4.70 -15.38
C GLU A 74 8.76 4.35 -14.83
N ILE A 75 8.62 4.33 -13.51
CA ILE A 75 7.38 3.99 -12.81
C ILE A 75 6.75 5.28 -12.27
N GLN A 76 5.72 5.76 -12.94
CA GLN A 76 5.06 7.02 -12.56
C GLN A 76 3.73 6.74 -11.86
N GLN A 77 3.67 7.05 -10.57
CA GLN A 77 2.46 6.83 -9.76
C GLN A 77 1.47 7.99 -9.84
N ASP A 78 1.95 9.17 -10.20
CA ASP A 78 1.18 10.41 -10.35
C ASP A 78 1.83 11.33 -11.39
N LYS A 79 1.36 12.57 -11.48
CA LYS A 79 1.85 13.58 -12.42
C LYS A 79 2.88 14.54 -11.82
N SER A 80 3.49 14.20 -10.70
CA SER A 80 4.40 15.09 -9.98
C SER A 80 5.76 15.27 -10.67
N LYS A 81 6.22 14.26 -11.39
CA LYS A 81 7.50 14.31 -12.13
C LYS A 81 7.36 15.11 -13.43
N ASP A 82 8.25 16.06 -13.64
CA ASP A 82 8.30 16.80 -14.92
C ASP A 82 8.63 15.83 -16.07
N PRO A 83 7.77 15.73 -17.11
CA PRO A 83 8.06 14.87 -18.27
C PRO A 83 9.39 15.15 -18.95
N ARG A 84 9.93 16.37 -18.86
CA ARG A 84 11.24 16.72 -19.39
C ARG A 84 12.39 15.92 -18.76
N GLN A 85 12.17 15.39 -17.56
CA GLN A 85 13.14 14.50 -16.92
C GLN A 85 13.33 13.20 -17.71
N LEU A 86 12.26 12.67 -18.30
CA LEU A 86 12.33 11.49 -19.18
C LEU A 86 13.24 11.74 -20.40
N ALA A 87 13.16 12.96 -20.96
CA ALA A 87 14.02 13.34 -22.07
C ALA A 87 15.50 13.45 -21.63
N ARG A 88 15.75 13.95 -20.41
CA ARG A 88 17.11 13.99 -19.86
C ARG A 88 17.71 12.60 -19.73
N TYR A 89 16.95 11.63 -19.21
CA TYR A 89 17.38 10.23 -19.12
C TYR A 89 17.68 9.64 -20.50
N ALA A 90 16.75 9.82 -21.45
CA ALA A 90 16.93 9.31 -22.80
C ALA A 90 18.17 9.87 -23.49
N VAL A 91 18.40 11.19 -23.40
CA VAL A 91 19.55 11.84 -24.00
C VAL A 91 20.85 11.41 -23.31
N ALA A 92 20.88 11.35 -21.97
CA ALA A 92 22.06 10.92 -21.25
C ALA A 92 22.45 9.48 -21.59
N LEU A 93 21.45 8.57 -21.60
CA LEU A 93 21.68 7.18 -21.98
C LEU A 93 22.13 7.03 -23.43
N TRP A 94 21.54 7.78 -24.35
CA TRP A 94 21.95 7.79 -25.76
C TRP A 94 23.38 8.23 -25.92
N LEU A 95 23.81 9.27 -25.22
CA LEU A 95 25.22 9.75 -25.26
C LEU A 95 26.19 8.70 -24.71
N GLN A 96 25.80 7.92 -23.70
CA GLN A 96 26.61 6.88 -23.09
C GLN A 96 26.66 5.60 -23.93
N SER A 97 25.49 5.12 -24.32
CA SER A 97 25.33 3.81 -24.96
C SER A 97 25.62 3.83 -26.49
N ARG A 98 25.46 4.99 -27.13
CA ARG A 98 25.61 5.18 -28.60
C ARG A 98 24.73 4.24 -29.41
N CYS A 99 23.58 3.87 -28.90
CA CYS A 99 22.53 3.10 -29.56
C CYS A 99 21.18 3.80 -29.44
N ASP A 100 20.18 3.30 -30.14
CA ASP A 100 18.82 3.83 -30.02
C ASP A 100 18.28 3.65 -28.61
N VAL A 101 17.50 4.63 -28.14
CA VAL A 101 16.92 4.64 -26.78
C VAL A 101 15.42 4.77 -26.86
N THR A 102 14.74 3.91 -26.12
CA THR A 102 13.29 3.97 -25.89
C THR A 102 13.01 4.30 -24.42
N VAL A 103 12.01 5.14 -24.16
CA VAL A 103 11.50 5.40 -22.81
C VAL A 103 10.17 4.68 -22.67
N LEU A 104 10.10 3.76 -21.70
CA LEU A 104 8.89 3.08 -21.27
C LEU A 104 8.45 3.65 -19.93
N VAL A 105 7.23 4.20 -19.88
CA VAL A 105 6.63 4.71 -18.65
C VAL A 105 5.49 3.79 -18.24
N VAL A 106 5.51 3.30 -17.02
CA VAL A 106 4.44 2.46 -16.48
C VAL A 106 3.58 3.27 -15.52
N CYS A 107 2.28 3.36 -15.79
CA CYS A 107 1.33 4.18 -15.04
C CYS A 107 0.19 3.33 -14.45
N PRO A 108 -0.21 3.57 -13.19
CA PRO A 108 -1.25 2.79 -12.51
C PRO A 108 -2.68 3.13 -12.95
N ASP A 109 -2.88 4.26 -13.59
CA ASP A 109 -4.18 4.76 -14.01
C ASP A 109 -4.14 5.48 -15.36
N THR A 110 -5.29 5.54 -16.03
CA THR A 110 -5.44 6.12 -17.36
C THR A 110 -5.15 7.62 -17.41
N THR A 111 -5.37 8.34 -16.30
CA THR A 111 -5.16 9.79 -16.24
C THR A 111 -3.68 10.14 -16.20
N THR A 112 -2.91 9.36 -15.47
CA THR A 112 -1.44 9.47 -15.40
C THR A 112 -0.83 9.01 -16.72
N ALA A 113 -1.31 7.90 -17.29
CA ALA A 113 -0.88 7.41 -18.59
C ALA A 113 -1.10 8.47 -19.70
N ALA A 114 -2.29 9.06 -19.79
CA ALA A 114 -2.60 10.09 -20.76
C ALA A 114 -1.75 11.38 -20.60
N TYR A 115 -1.27 11.65 -19.37
CA TYR A 115 -0.39 12.79 -19.13
C TYR A 115 1.00 12.56 -19.73
N TYR A 116 1.62 11.41 -19.50
CA TYR A 116 2.95 11.08 -19.99
C TYR A 116 2.98 10.61 -21.45
N ALA A 117 1.84 10.22 -22.02
CA ALA A 117 1.72 9.87 -23.45
C ALA A 117 1.81 11.07 -24.39
N LYS A 118 1.81 12.30 -23.88
CA LYS A 118 1.94 13.50 -24.71
C LYS A 118 3.38 13.66 -25.20
N PRO A 119 3.57 14.15 -26.47
CA PRO A 119 4.90 14.52 -26.93
C PRO A 119 5.57 15.55 -26.02
N ILE A 120 6.79 15.27 -25.60
CA ILE A 120 7.55 16.09 -24.66
C ILE A 120 8.47 17.02 -25.45
N ASP A 121 8.22 18.32 -25.35
CA ASP A 121 9.15 19.34 -25.81
C ASP A 121 10.11 19.65 -24.66
N PHE A 122 11.37 19.31 -24.82
CA PHE A 122 12.40 19.49 -23.80
C PHE A 122 13.39 20.61 -24.12
N GLY A 123 13.01 21.51 -25.07
CA GLY A 123 13.72 22.74 -25.36
C GLY A 123 14.85 22.62 -26.39
N LEU A 124 15.03 21.47 -27.03
CA LEU A 124 15.94 21.33 -28.17
C LEU A 124 15.15 21.54 -29.48
N THR A 125 15.52 22.54 -30.26
CA THR A 125 14.82 22.90 -31.52
C THR A 125 14.69 21.70 -32.46
N GLY A 126 13.45 21.40 -32.84
CA GLY A 126 13.14 20.29 -33.72
C GLY A 126 13.16 18.91 -33.05
N CYS A 127 13.46 18.82 -31.77
CA CYS A 127 13.50 17.56 -31.02
C CYS A 127 12.29 17.44 -30.10
N ARG A 128 11.61 16.31 -30.17
CA ARG A 128 10.56 15.92 -29.24
C ARG A 128 10.76 14.49 -28.82
N LEU A 129 10.57 14.19 -27.53
CA LEU A 129 10.53 12.83 -27.06
C LEU A 129 9.08 12.36 -27.04
N GLN A 130 8.82 11.17 -27.56
CA GLN A 130 7.59 10.44 -27.39
C GLN A 130 7.90 9.21 -26.54
N ALA A 131 7.48 9.25 -25.27
CA ALA A 131 7.56 8.08 -24.41
C ALA A 131 6.52 7.02 -24.82
N HIS A 132 6.84 5.75 -24.63
CA HIS A 132 5.86 4.68 -24.69
C HIS A 132 5.29 4.50 -23.30
N VAL A 133 3.98 4.63 -23.19
CA VAL A 133 3.31 4.59 -21.90
C VAL A 133 2.50 3.30 -21.82
N LEU A 134 2.69 2.57 -20.74
CA LEU A 134 1.94 1.37 -20.39
C LEU A 134 0.96 1.74 -19.28
N GLY A 135 -0.32 1.82 -19.63
CA GLY A 135 -1.40 2.08 -18.70
C GLY A 135 -2.37 0.91 -18.58
N PRO A 136 -3.46 1.07 -17.81
CA PRO A 136 -4.45 0.01 -17.65
C PRO A 136 -5.06 -0.50 -18.97
N ASP A 137 -5.23 0.38 -19.95
CA ASP A 137 -5.85 0.02 -21.23
C ASP A 137 -4.92 -0.82 -22.14
N ASP A 138 -3.62 -0.85 -21.85
CA ASP A 138 -2.61 -1.61 -22.60
C ASP A 138 -2.38 -3.01 -22.01
N ILE A 139 -2.79 -3.24 -20.76
CA ILE A 139 -2.65 -4.54 -20.08
C ILE A 139 -3.93 -5.35 -20.30
N PRO A 140 -3.84 -6.60 -20.78
CA PRO A 140 -5.02 -7.42 -20.97
C PRO A 140 -5.69 -7.80 -19.64
N VAL A 141 -7.03 -7.93 -19.67
CA VAL A 141 -7.81 -8.45 -18.55
C VAL A 141 -7.70 -9.97 -18.56
N ILE A 142 -6.84 -10.54 -17.72
CA ILE A 142 -6.57 -11.98 -17.65
C ILE A 142 -7.49 -12.61 -16.62
N THR A 143 -8.51 -13.35 -17.09
CA THR A 143 -9.52 -14.02 -16.24
C THR A 143 -9.43 -15.55 -16.32
N ASP A 144 -8.50 -16.08 -17.08
CA ASP A 144 -8.25 -17.52 -17.22
C ASP A 144 -6.97 -17.90 -16.46
N ALA A 145 -7.06 -18.94 -15.61
CA ALA A 145 -5.96 -19.37 -14.76
C ALA A 145 -4.80 -19.99 -15.57
N GLN A 146 -5.07 -20.67 -16.69
CA GLN A 146 -4.01 -21.24 -17.52
C GLN A 146 -3.24 -20.14 -18.26
N GLN A 147 -3.95 -19.12 -18.75
CA GLN A 147 -3.31 -17.94 -19.33
C GLN A 147 -2.46 -17.20 -18.28
N ALA A 148 -2.98 -17.04 -17.07
CA ALA A 148 -2.25 -16.41 -15.96
C ALA A 148 -0.99 -17.21 -15.58
N ALA A 149 -1.07 -18.54 -15.55
CA ALA A 149 0.07 -19.41 -15.26
C ALA A 149 1.14 -19.38 -16.38
N ALA A 150 0.71 -19.22 -17.63
CA ALA A 150 1.62 -19.12 -18.78
C ALA A 150 2.37 -17.77 -18.82
N GLN A 151 1.80 -16.71 -18.24
CA GLN A 151 2.35 -15.34 -18.24
C GLN A 151 2.20 -14.68 -16.85
N PRO A 152 2.89 -15.19 -15.82
CA PRO A 152 2.67 -14.78 -14.44
C PRO A 152 3.04 -13.32 -14.17
N GLU A 153 4.03 -12.75 -14.87
CA GLU A 153 4.39 -11.33 -14.78
C GLU A 153 3.26 -10.44 -15.31
N LEU A 154 2.70 -10.82 -16.46
CA LEU A 154 1.60 -10.07 -17.06
C LEU A 154 0.32 -10.20 -16.22
N ALA A 155 0.07 -11.39 -15.65
CA ALA A 155 -1.04 -11.59 -14.71
C ALA A 155 -0.87 -10.77 -13.43
N THR A 156 0.36 -10.61 -12.94
CA THR A 156 0.68 -9.73 -11.81
C THR A 156 0.35 -8.27 -12.13
N LEU A 157 0.74 -7.79 -13.32
CA LEU A 157 0.37 -6.45 -13.80
C LEU A 157 -1.16 -6.30 -13.96
N ALA A 158 -1.84 -7.33 -14.47
CA ALA A 158 -3.28 -7.34 -14.62
C ALA A 158 -4.01 -7.20 -13.27
N VAL A 159 -3.53 -7.83 -12.20
CA VAL A 159 -4.06 -7.63 -10.84
C VAL A 159 -3.94 -6.18 -10.39
N MET A 160 -2.78 -5.55 -10.62
CA MET A 160 -2.54 -4.15 -10.28
C MET A 160 -3.49 -3.20 -11.02
N MET A 161 -3.70 -3.43 -12.32
CA MET A 161 -4.44 -2.53 -13.21
C MET A 161 -5.97 -2.76 -13.16
N HIS A 162 -6.39 -4.02 -13.07
CA HIS A 162 -7.79 -4.42 -13.24
C HIS A 162 -8.43 -5.05 -12.01
N GLY A 163 -7.65 -5.53 -11.03
CA GLY A 163 -8.14 -6.29 -9.88
C GLY A 163 -9.21 -5.56 -9.07
N ARG A 164 -9.19 -4.22 -9.06
CA ARG A 164 -10.23 -3.41 -8.39
C ARG A 164 -11.58 -3.46 -9.09
N ARG A 165 -11.60 -3.61 -10.41
CA ARG A 165 -12.83 -3.58 -11.24
C ARG A 165 -13.32 -4.98 -11.60
N GLU A 166 -12.41 -5.93 -11.70
CA GLU A 166 -12.68 -7.28 -12.18
C GLU A 166 -12.09 -8.32 -11.23
N ARG A 167 -12.95 -8.82 -10.32
CA ARG A 167 -12.58 -9.84 -9.32
C ARG A 167 -11.98 -11.09 -9.94
N LYS A 168 -12.47 -11.50 -11.13
CA LYS A 168 -11.99 -12.70 -11.81
C LYS A 168 -10.51 -12.65 -12.17
N VAL A 169 -9.94 -11.45 -12.36
CA VAL A 169 -8.50 -11.28 -12.59
C VAL A 169 -7.70 -11.72 -11.36
N VAL A 170 -8.17 -11.38 -10.17
CA VAL A 170 -7.53 -11.77 -8.90
C VAL A 170 -7.69 -13.27 -8.67
N GLU A 171 -8.87 -13.82 -8.95
CA GLU A 171 -9.16 -15.26 -8.84
C GLU A 171 -8.30 -16.10 -9.82
N ALA A 172 -8.18 -15.66 -11.08
CA ALA A 172 -7.35 -16.33 -12.08
C ALA A 172 -5.87 -16.29 -11.69
N PHE A 173 -5.38 -15.14 -11.23
CA PHE A 173 -4.01 -14.99 -10.75
C PHE A 173 -3.71 -15.90 -9.56
N THR A 174 -4.56 -15.90 -8.54
CA THR A 174 -4.36 -16.73 -7.34
C THR A 174 -4.44 -18.20 -7.64
N ALA A 175 -5.33 -18.64 -8.55
CA ALA A 175 -5.39 -20.02 -9.03
C ALA A 175 -4.11 -20.41 -9.80
N ALA A 176 -3.59 -19.51 -10.64
CA ALA A 176 -2.36 -19.74 -11.40
C ALA A 176 -1.12 -19.92 -10.51
N LEU A 177 -1.07 -19.27 -9.35
CA LEU A 177 0.04 -19.43 -8.42
C LEU A 177 0.24 -20.88 -7.95
N ALA A 178 -0.82 -21.69 -7.91
CA ALA A 178 -0.73 -23.10 -7.52
C ALA A 178 0.04 -23.95 -8.54
N ASP A 179 0.05 -23.53 -9.80
CA ASP A 179 0.71 -24.24 -10.91
C ASP A 179 2.15 -23.77 -11.15
N LEU A 180 2.58 -22.72 -10.44
CA LEU A 180 3.94 -22.20 -10.56
C LEU A 180 4.92 -22.97 -9.67
N PRO A 181 6.23 -23.06 -10.08
CA PRO A 181 7.27 -23.61 -9.22
C PRO A 181 7.30 -22.93 -7.85
N GLY A 182 7.51 -23.71 -6.77
CA GLY A 182 7.32 -23.27 -5.40
C GLY A 182 8.13 -22.05 -4.93
N GLU A 183 9.20 -21.67 -5.64
CA GLU A 183 10.00 -20.47 -5.37
C GLU A 183 9.48 -19.22 -6.08
N HIS A 184 8.73 -19.38 -7.17
CA HIS A 184 8.22 -18.26 -7.98
C HIS A 184 6.86 -17.74 -7.48
N ALA A 185 5.97 -18.62 -7.09
CA ALA A 185 4.63 -18.26 -6.68
C ALA A 185 4.59 -17.26 -5.49
N PRO A 186 5.37 -17.42 -4.40
CA PRO A 186 5.43 -16.44 -3.32
C PRO A 186 5.90 -15.05 -3.79
N LYS A 187 6.85 -15.02 -4.74
CA LYS A 187 7.41 -13.78 -5.28
C LYS A 187 6.37 -13.00 -6.09
N TYR A 188 5.63 -13.68 -6.96
CA TYR A 188 4.56 -13.02 -7.74
C TYR A 188 3.40 -12.58 -6.88
N TYR A 189 3.03 -13.37 -5.87
CA TYR A 189 2.03 -12.95 -4.88
C TYR A 189 2.45 -11.67 -4.16
N GLU A 190 3.68 -11.61 -3.70
CA GLU A 190 4.27 -10.44 -3.03
C GLU A 190 4.24 -9.19 -3.92
N TYR A 191 4.61 -9.34 -5.20
CA TYR A 191 4.54 -8.24 -6.16
C TYR A 191 3.10 -7.77 -6.37
N ALA A 192 2.17 -8.70 -6.63
CA ALA A 192 0.77 -8.37 -6.80
C ALA A 192 0.21 -7.65 -5.55
N PHE A 193 0.49 -8.18 -4.36
CA PHE A 193 0.03 -7.62 -3.10
C PHE A 193 0.58 -6.21 -2.85
N SER A 194 1.88 -5.99 -3.06
CA SER A 194 2.51 -4.68 -2.83
C SER A 194 2.05 -3.62 -3.83
N MET A 195 1.76 -4.01 -5.07
CA MET A 195 1.29 -3.11 -6.14
C MET A 195 -0.22 -2.87 -6.11
N ALA A 196 -1.01 -3.76 -5.51
CA ALA A 196 -2.45 -3.70 -5.52
C ALA A 196 -3.03 -2.55 -4.67
N ALA A 197 -4.22 -2.08 -5.08
CA ALA A 197 -5.03 -1.19 -4.27
C ALA A 197 -5.50 -1.88 -2.96
N PRO A 198 -5.81 -1.13 -1.89
CA PRO A 198 -6.17 -1.72 -0.59
C PRO A 198 -7.31 -2.74 -0.67
N GLU A 199 -8.33 -2.48 -1.48
CA GLU A 199 -9.48 -3.38 -1.65
C GLU A 199 -9.07 -4.71 -2.32
N VAL A 200 -8.11 -4.66 -3.24
CA VAL A 200 -7.58 -5.85 -3.92
C VAL A 200 -6.67 -6.65 -2.99
N ARG A 201 -5.94 -6.00 -2.09
CA ARG A 201 -5.15 -6.69 -1.05
C ARG A 201 -6.02 -7.53 -0.14
N ILE A 202 -7.14 -6.96 0.33
CA ILE A 202 -8.14 -7.69 1.14
C ILE A 202 -8.64 -8.92 0.38
N LEU A 203 -8.96 -8.77 -0.90
CA LEU A 203 -9.42 -9.87 -1.74
C LEU A 203 -8.35 -10.95 -1.93
N LEU A 204 -7.09 -10.55 -2.16
CA LEU A 204 -5.96 -11.48 -2.23
C LEU A 204 -5.81 -12.28 -0.93
N GLU A 205 -5.93 -11.63 0.22
CA GLU A 205 -5.86 -12.27 1.55
C GLU A 205 -7.04 -13.23 1.77
N GLU A 206 -8.27 -12.83 1.43
CA GLU A 206 -9.46 -13.68 1.53
C GLU A 206 -9.30 -14.97 0.73
N ILE A 207 -8.87 -14.87 -0.53
CA ILE A 207 -8.70 -16.03 -1.40
C ILE A 207 -7.58 -16.93 -0.87
N MET A 208 -6.46 -16.34 -0.45
CA MET A 208 -5.30 -17.10 0.02
C MET A 208 -5.55 -17.76 1.38
N THR A 209 -6.33 -17.15 2.29
CA THR A 209 -6.70 -17.79 3.56
C THR A 209 -7.66 -18.96 3.38
N SER A 210 -8.44 -18.96 2.31
CA SER A 210 -9.33 -20.09 1.95
C SER A 210 -8.59 -21.28 1.32
N THR A 211 -7.34 -21.08 0.89
CA THR A 211 -6.47 -22.09 0.29
C THR A 211 -5.34 -22.48 1.24
N THR A 212 -4.97 -23.77 1.30
CA THR A 212 -3.88 -24.28 2.16
C THR A 212 -2.49 -23.91 1.58
N TRP A 213 -2.26 -22.62 1.39
CA TRP A 213 -1.01 -22.13 0.83
C TRP A 213 0.04 -21.88 1.93
N PRO A 214 1.24 -22.45 1.82
CA PRO A 214 2.30 -22.19 2.79
C PRO A 214 2.87 -20.78 2.61
N VAL A 215 2.84 -19.97 3.66
CA VAL A 215 3.48 -18.63 3.70
C VAL A 215 5.00 -18.81 3.77
N TYR A 216 5.66 -18.93 2.63
CA TYR A 216 7.11 -19.20 2.58
C TYR A 216 8.00 -17.98 2.31
N SER A 217 7.45 -16.85 1.85
CA SER A 217 8.32 -15.70 1.58
C SER A 217 8.78 -15.02 2.88
N PRO A 218 10.04 -14.59 2.97
CA PRO A 218 10.55 -13.79 4.10
C PRO A 218 9.75 -12.49 4.28
N PHE A 219 9.29 -11.90 3.18
CA PHE A 219 8.47 -10.69 3.15
C PHE A 219 7.05 -10.92 3.69
N ALA A 220 6.38 -12.00 3.27
CA ALA A 220 5.07 -12.33 3.80
C ALA A 220 5.14 -12.60 5.32
N ARG A 221 6.22 -13.24 5.82
CA ARG A 221 6.47 -13.40 7.26
C ARG A 221 6.75 -12.08 7.96
N GLU A 222 7.51 -11.20 7.33
CA GLU A 222 7.83 -9.88 7.89
C GLU A 222 6.61 -8.97 7.94
N HIS A 223 5.79 -8.93 6.88
CA HIS A 223 4.56 -8.14 6.85
C HIS A 223 3.47 -8.74 7.74
N TYR A 224 3.29 -10.05 7.76
CA TYR A 224 2.40 -10.73 8.70
C TYR A 224 2.87 -10.53 10.14
N GLY A 225 4.17 -10.69 10.41
CA GLY A 225 4.78 -10.42 11.72
C GLY A 225 4.60 -8.97 12.15
N ARG A 226 4.79 -8.01 11.23
CA ARG A 226 4.60 -6.57 11.49
C ARG A 226 3.13 -6.23 11.73
N GLY A 227 2.21 -6.74 10.91
CA GLY A 227 0.76 -6.55 11.09
C GLY A 227 0.25 -7.15 12.40
N VAL A 228 0.74 -8.34 12.79
CA VAL A 228 0.44 -8.95 14.09
C VAL A 228 1.02 -8.13 15.25
N GLU A 229 2.23 -7.61 15.12
CA GLU A 229 2.88 -6.80 16.16
C GLU A 229 2.23 -5.41 16.29
N GLU A 230 1.88 -4.77 15.17
CA GLU A 230 1.11 -3.52 15.14
C GLU A 230 -0.29 -3.72 15.73
N GLY A 231 -1.00 -4.78 15.32
CA GLY A 231 -2.31 -5.15 15.87
C GLY A 231 -2.25 -5.42 17.38
N LYS A 232 -1.23 -6.13 17.87
CA LYS A 232 -0.99 -6.34 19.31
C LYS A 232 -0.67 -5.04 20.03
N THR A 233 0.09 -4.16 19.41
CA THR A 233 0.48 -2.89 20.03
C THR A 233 -0.72 -1.94 20.13
N VAL A 234 -1.52 -1.84 19.08
CA VAL A 234 -2.76 -1.05 19.06
C VAL A 234 -3.78 -1.64 20.05
N GLY A 235 -4.05 -2.94 19.99
CA GLY A 235 -4.99 -3.59 20.90
C GLY A 235 -4.55 -3.53 22.37
N ARG A 236 -3.22 -3.60 22.66
CA ARG A 236 -2.71 -3.36 24.02
C ARG A 236 -2.87 -1.91 24.47
N ALA A 237 -2.67 -0.94 23.57
CA ALA A 237 -2.83 0.47 23.90
C ALA A 237 -4.30 0.82 24.16
N GLU A 238 -5.20 0.32 23.32
CA GLU A 238 -6.66 0.47 23.47
C GLU A 238 -7.17 -0.20 24.75
N GLY A 239 -6.87 -1.48 24.97
CA GLY A 239 -7.27 -2.20 26.18
C GLY A 239 -6.67 -1.61 27.48
N LYS A 240 -5.46 -1.03 27.42
CA LYS A 240 -4.88 -0.31 28.55
C LYS A 240 -5.56 1.04 28.80
N ALA A 241 -6.01 1.73 27.75
CA ALA A 241 -6.74 2.99 27.88
C ALA A 241 -8.15 2.75 28.44
N GLU A 242 -8.86 1.73 27.92
CA GLU A 242 -10.18 1.31 28.42
C GLU A 242 -10.10 0.84 29.87
N GLY A 243 -9.22 -0.09 30.20
CA GLY A 243 -9.07 -0.57 31.57
C GLY A 243 -8.65 0.51 32.57
N LYS A 244 -7.88 1.53 32.10
CA LYS A 244 -7.55 2.70 32.94
C LYS A 244 -8.75 3.63 33.14
N ALA A 245 -9.62 3.77 32.14
CA ALA A 245 -10.84 4.58 32.24
C ALA A 245 -11.86 3.89 33.17
N GLU A 246 -12.08 2.58 33.00
CA GLU A 246 -12.93 1.77 33.86
C GLU A 246 -12.44 1.78 35.31
N GLY A 247 -11.18 1.50 35.57
CA GLY A 247 -10.61 1.52 36.91
C GLY A 247 -10.70 2.88 37.62
N ARG A 248 -10.60 3.98 36.84
CA ARG A 248 -10.86 5.33 37.41
C ARG A 248 -12.32 5.58 37.76
N ALA A 249 -13.25 5.11 36.94
CA ALA A 249 -14.66 5.22 37.23
C ALA A 249 -15.04 4.38 38.43
N GLU A 250 -14.59 3.14 38.55
CA GLU A 250 -14.79 2.28 39.71
C GLU A 250 -14.24 2.90 41.01
N GLU A 251 -13.01 3.44 40.96
CA GLU A 251 -12.42 4.11 42.12
C GLU A 251 -13.18 5.38 42.51
N ALA A 252 -13.63 6.17 41.55
CA ALA A 252 -14.44 7.35 41.80
C ALA A 252 -15.81 6.96 42.42
N ALA A 253 -16.45 5.91 41.91
CA ALA A 253 -17.70 5.39 42.48
C ALA A 253 -17.51 4.91 43.93
N ARG A 254 -16.42 4.19 44.19
CA ARG A 254 -16.05 3.74 45.54
C ARG A 254 -15.83 4.93 46.46
N MET A 255 -15.13 5.98 46.03
CA MET A 255 -14.90 7.20 46.81
C MET A 255 -16.21 7.91 47.20
N VAL A 256 -17.16 7.99 46.26
CA VAL A 256 -18.52 8.54 46.57
C VAL A 256 -19.13 7.78 47.74
N LEU A 257 -19.14 6.46 47.71
CA LEU A 257 -19.72 5.62 48.76
C LEU A 257 -18.99 5.79 50.09
N VAL A 258 -17.64 5.81 50.08
CA VAL A 258 -16.82 6.04 51.28
C VAL A 258 -17.12 7.39 51.95
N VAL A 259 -17.27 8.48 51.15
CA VAL A 259 -17.61 9.80 51.69
C VAL A 259 -19.00 9.80 52.34
N LEU A 260 -20.00 9.17 51.71
CA LEU A 260 -21.34 9.06 52.24
C LEU A 260 -21.38 8.28 53.56
N GLU A 261 -20.69 7.14 53.62
CA GLU A 261 -20.58 6.30 54.82
C GLU A 261 -19.84 7.02 55.95
N ALA A 262 -18.73 7.72 55.65
CA ALA A 262 -17.97 8.50 56.65
C ALA A 262 -18.80 9.64 57.26
N ARG A 263 -19.82 10.16 56.52
CA ARG A 263 -20.76 11.17 57.00
C ARG A 263 -21.96 10.58 57.73
N GLY A 264 -22.02 9.25 57.86
CA GLY A 264 -23.13 8.56 58.52
C GLY A 264 -24.44 8.54 57.72
N LEU A 265 -24.37 8.81 56.40
CA LEU A 265 -25.52 8.76 55.51
C LEU A 265 -25.76 7.30 55.07
N ALA A 266 -26.89 6.73 55.41
CA ALA A 266 -27.27 5.41 54.94
C ALA A 266 -27.57 5.44 53.46
N VAL A 267 -26.83 4.62 52.65
CA VAL A 267 -26.98 4.54 51.21
C VAL A 267 -27.92 3.36 50.87
N PRO A 268 -29.15 3.65 50.37
CA PRO A 268 -30.06 2.60 49.90
C PRO A 268 -29.41 1.78 48.76
N GLU A 269 -29.79 0.49 48.65
CA GLU A 269 -29.21 -0.42 47.67
C GLU A 269 -29.39 0.05 46.21
N GLU A 270 -30.53 0.67 45.93
CA GLU A 270 -30.83 1.26 44.62
C GLU A 270 -29.83 2.39 44.26
N MET A 271 -29.53 3.25 45.23
CA MET A 271 -28.55 4.35 45.04
C MET A 271 -27.13 3.82 44.96
N ARG A 272 -26.79 2.78 45.72
CA ARG A 272 -25.51 2.08 45.64
C ARG A 272 -25.30 1.50 44.24
N THR A 273 -26.29 0.80 43.71
CA THR A 273 -26.26 0.25 42.35
C THR A 273 -26.12 1.35 41.31
N ARG A 274 -26.83 2.46 41.42
CA ARG A 274 -26.73 3.60 40.50
C ARG A 274 -25.34 4.22 40.50
N ILE A 275 -24.68 4.34 41.64
CA ILE A 275 -23.33 4.87 41.77
C ILE A 275 -22.32 3.89 41.17
N THR A 276 -22.38 2.61 41.48
CA THR A 276 -21.44 1.61 41.05
C THR A 276 -21.56 1.26 39.54
N ALA A 277 -22.74 1.41 38.94
CA ALA A 277 -22.99 1.20 37.52
C ALA A 277 -22.62 2.41 36.64
N CYS A 278 -22.30 3.56 37.25
CA CYS A 278 -21.94 4.76 36.50
C CYS A 278 -20.48 4.66 35.93
N THR A 279 -20.34 4.79 34.66
CA THR A 279 -19.01 4.77 33.95
C THR A 279 -18.54 6.18 33.60
N ASP A 280 -19.36 7.20 33.78
CA ASP A 280 -18.98 8.59 33.51
C ASP A 280 -18.20 9.18 34.70
N LEU A 281 -16.86 9.29 34.47
CA LEU A 281 -15.92 9.80 35.47
C LEU A 281 -16.28 11.24 35.93
N ALA A 282 -16.68 12.12 35.00
CA ALA A 282 -17.03 13.50 35.34
C ALA A 282 -18.26 13.58 36.23
N GLN A 283 -19.24 12.71 35.98
CA GLN A 283 -20.43 12.60 36.80
C GLN A 283 -20.12 12.04 38.17
N LEU A 284 -19.26 11.03 38.28
CA LEU A 284 -18.81 10.47 39.56
C LEU A 284 -18.01 11.47 40.39
N GLU A 285 -17.14 12.27 39.78
CA GLU A 285 -16.41 13.36 40.46
C GLU A 285 -17.34 14.46 40.94
N ALA A 286 -18.39 14.80 40.16
CA ALA A 286 -19.43 15.73 40.59
C ALA A 286 -20.23 15.18 41.77
N TRP A 287 -20.58 13.87 41.78
CA TRP A 287 -21.22 13.25 42.91
C TRP A 287 -20.32 13.18 44.16
N ALA A 288 -19.04 12.87 43.99
CA ALA A 288 -18.07 12.88 45.07
C ALA A 288 -17.98 14.26 45.73
N SER A 289 -17.94 15.32 44.94
CA SER A 289 -17.92 16.71 45.44
C SER A 289 -19.23 17.08 46.19
N ARG A 290 -20.39 16.67 45.67
CA ARG A 290 -21.68 16.88 46.33
C ARG A 290 -21.83 16.04 47.60
N ALA A 291 -21.28 14.83 47.61
CA ALA A 291 -21.31 13.93 48.73
C ALA A 291 -20.73 14.55 50.03
N VAL A 292 -19.80 15.52 49.89
CA VAL A 292 -19.19 16.24 51.02
C VAL A 292 -20.20 17.12 51.76
N THR A 293 -21.17 17.72 51.07
CA THR A 293 -22.08 18.74 51.63
C THR A 293 -23.57 18.38 51.57
N ALA A 294 -23.97 17.40 50.74
CA ALA A 294 -25.37 17.02 50.56
C ALA A 294 -26.03 16.60 51.85
N PRO A 295 -27.21 17.09 52.21
CA PRO A 295 -27.96 16.71 53.42
C PRO A 295 -28.42 15.25 53.38
N THR A 296 -28.78 14.75 52.21
CA THR A 296 -29.25 13.36 51.98
C THR A 296 -28.58 12.74 50.75
N VAL A 297 -28.66 11.42 50.63
CA VAL A 297 -28.13 10.69 49.46
C VAL A 297 -28.89 11.04 48.17
N HIS A 298 -30.16 11.40 48.25
CA HIS A 298 -30.97 11.83 47.11
C HIS A 298 -30.47 13.14 46.49
N ASP A 299 -29.98 14.07 47.32
CA ASP A 299 -29.46 15.36 46.85
C ASP A 299 -28.20 15.24 45.99
N LEU A 300 -27.54 14.07 46.03
CA LEU A 300 -26.38 13.76 45.15
C LEU A 300 -26.76 13.83 43.67
N PHE A 301 -27.94 13.34 43.31
CA PHE A 301 -28.36 13.15 41.93
C PHE A 301 -29.03 14.39 41.33
N GLY A 302 -29.20 15.46 42.09
CA GLY A 302 -29.78 16.70 41.63
C GLY A 302 -31.30 16.66 41.40
N GLU A 303 -31.97 15.60 41.90
CA GLU A 303 -33.41 15.54 41.92
C GLU A 303 -33.87 16.37 43.14
N THR A 304 -34.15 17.67 42.95
CA THR A 304 -34.90 18.46 43.88
C THR A 304 -36.29 17.82 44.01
N GLY A 305 -36.54 17.21 45.16
CA GLY A 305 -37.85 16.68 45.46
C GLY A 305 -38.89 17.77 45.33
N GLU A 306 -39.70 17.75 44.27
CA GLU A 306 -41.00 18.44 44.30
C GLU A 306 -41.88 17.72 45.33
N GLY A 307 -41.98 18.35 46.47
CA GLY A 307 -42.84 17.93 47.56
C GLY A 307 -44.28 17.88 47.09
N ASN A 308 -44.88 16.74 47.23
CA ASN A 308 -46.31 16.55 47.14
C ASN A 308 -46.94 17.10 48.39
N HIS A 309 -47.73 18.19 48.27
CA HIS A 309 -48.76 18.60 49.22
C HIS A 309 -50.07 18.04 48.79
#